data_2287bc46227563c4a370af635edc0cad
#
_entry.id   2287bc46227563c4a370af635edc0cad
#
_cell.length_a   1.000
_cell.length_b   1.000
_cell.length_c   1.000
_cell.angle_alpha   90.00
_cell.angle_beta   90.00
_cell.angle_gamma   90.00
#
_symmetry.space_group_name_H-M   'P 1'
#
loop_
_entity.id
_entity.type
_entity.pdbx_description
1 polymer ?
#
loop_
_entity_poly.entity_id
_entity_poly.type
_entity_poly.pdbx_seq_one_letter_code
_entity_poly.pdbx_strand_id
1 'polypeptide(L)'
;MQEHIQRFIIVSIAFVIASSLTLGFVFPLQSMLLTGSVLEIGLLFLPHGVRILSFYFLGWKAILYLLPSSYLFWTLSNHAGSELHVLSPVVSMIACYVGYKIATLLPLPASRELTPNLWKFLVFAGAISSFANGAALSALQHQGAELISVLGYLVGDVMGLIVCFLM
;
A
#
# COMPACT_ATOMS: atom_id res chain seq x y z
N MET A 1 -14.93 -4.11 22.90
CA MET A 1 -13.87 -3.08 23.00
C MET A 1 -12.48 -3.70 22.89
N GLN A 2 -12.16 -4.74 23.62
CA GLN A 2 -10.85 -5.43 23.62
C GLN A 2 -10.45 -5.95 22.23
N GLU A 3 -11.38 -6.54 21.48
CA GLU A 3 -11.12 -7.06 20.13
C GLU A 3 -10.73 -5.95 19.12
N HIS A 4 -11.33 -4.77 19.21
CA HIS A 4 -10.96 -3.64 18.34
C HIS A 4 -9.56 -3.11 18.64
N ILE A 5 -9.20 -3.04 19.92
CA ILE A 5 -7.85 -2.63 20.35
C ILE A 5 -6.82 -3.64 19.85
N GLN A 6 -7.09 -4.93 20.01
CA GLN A 6 -6.19 -5.97 19.55
C GLN A 6 -5.98 -5.91 18.02
N ARG A 7 -7.06 -5.78 17.23
CA ARG A 7 -6.98 -5.63 15.77
C ARG A 7 -6.21 -4.38 15.36
N PHE A 8 -6.45 -3.26 16.04
CA PHE A 8 -5.72 -2.01 15.82
C PHE A 8 -4.21 -2.20 16.05
N ILE A 9 -3.83 -2.81 17.18
CA ILE A 9 -2.43 -3.05 17.53
C ILE A 9 -1.76 -3.94 16.49
N ILE A 10 -2.37 -5.08 16.12
CA ILE A 10 -1.81 -6.03 15.16
C ILE A 10 -1.58 -5.35 13.80
N VAL A 11 -2.60 -4.67 13.28
CA VAL A 11 -2.53 -4.03 11.97
C VAL A 11 -1.54 -2.87 11.95
N SER A 12 -1.51 -2.05 13.01
CA SER A 12 -0.57 -0.94 13.12
C SER A 12 0.87 -1.42 13.23
N ILE A 13 1.14 -2.45 14.03
CA ILE A 13 2.48 -3.04 14.15
C ILE A 13 2.92 -3.63 12.80
N ALA A 14 2.07 -4.41 12.14
CA ALA A 14 2.36 -4.97 10.82
C ALA A 14 2.69 -3.87 9.80
N PHE A 15 1.91 -2.77 9.80
CA PHE A 15 2.15 -1.65 8.90
C PHE A 15 3.46 -0.91 9.21
N VAL A 16 3.76 -0.67 10.49
CA VAL A 16 5.01 -0.01 10.91
C VAL A 16 6.22 -0.88 10.56
N ILE A 17 6.16 -2.19 10.79
CA ILE A 17 7.25 -3.12 10.40
C ILE A 17 7.45 -3.08 8.88
N ALA A 18 6.38 -3.22 8.09
CA ALA A 18 6.45 -3.18 6.64
C ALA A 18 7.03 -1.84 6.13
N SER A 19 6.63 -0.72 6.75
CA SER A 19 7.14 0.61 6.42
C SER A 19 8.61 0.77 6.77
N SER A 20 9.01 0.29 7.94
CA SER A 20 10.41 0.33 8.40
C SER A 20 11.32 -0.52 7.51
N LEU A 21 10.87 -1.69 7.08
CA LEU A 21 11.61 -2.52 6.14
C LEU A 21 11.72 -1.85 4.76
N THR A 22 10.66 -1.21 4.29
CA THR A 22 10.68 -0.49 3.01
C THR A 22 11.65 0.69 3.04
N LEU A 23 11.56 1.56 4.06
CA LEU A 23 12.41 2.75 4.17
C LEU A 23 13.85 2.43 4.56
N GLY A 24 14.02 1.51 5.53
CA GLY A 24 15.33 1.23 6.13
C GLY A 24 16.16 0.18 5.38
N PHE A 25 15.54 -0.63 4.55
CA PHE A 25 16.24 -1.71 3.86
C PHE A 25 16.01 -1.68 2.34
N VAL A 26 14.75 -1.68 1.90
CA VAL A 26 14.44 -1.80 0.46
C VAL A 26 14.95 -0.59 -0.32
N PHE A 27 14.65 0.62 0.11
CA PHE A 27 15.07 1.84 -0.59
C PHE A 27 16.59 2.02 -0.61
N PRO A 28 17.33 1.85 0.50
CA PRO A 28 18.78 1.90 0.45
C PRO A 28 19.39 0.82 -0.46
N LEU A 29 18.88 -0.41 -0.41
CA LEU A 29 19.36 -1.49 -1.27
C LEU A 29 19.09 -1.18 -2.75
N GLN A 30 17.90 -0.67 -3.06
CA GLN A 30 17.53 -0.26 -4.42
C GLN A 30 18.45 0.85 -4.94
N SER A 31 18.72 1.88 -4.14
CA SER A 31 19.63 2.98 -4.53
C SER A 31 21.06 2.52 -4.78
N MET A 32 21.51 1.48 -4.08
CA MET A 32 22.84 0.89 -4.31
C MET A 32 22.89 0.06 -5.61
N LEU A 33 21.81 -0.65 -5.94
CA LEU A 33 21.78 -1.55 -7.10
C LEU A 33 21.44 -0.84 -8.41
N LEU A 34 20.66 0.24 -8.35
CA LEU A 34 20.12 0.96 -9.50
C LEU A 34 20.75 2.35 -9.68
N THR A 35 22.03 2.49 -9.37
CA THR A 35 22.81 3.72 -9.57
C THR A 35 22.68 4.19 -11.03
N GLY A 36 22.03 5.34 -11.23
CA GLY A 36 21.83 5.96 -12.55
C GLY A 36 20.45 5.74 -13.18
N SER A 37 19.54 5.01 -12.55
CA SER A 37 18.15 4.94 -13.01
C SER A 37 17.36 6.14 -12.55
N VAL A 38 16.59 6.75 -13.46
CA VAL A 38 15.66 7.86 -13.23
C VAL A 38 14.45 7.45 -12.37
N LEU A 39 14.38 6.18 -11.96
CA LEU A 39 13.28 5.62 -11.19
C LEU A 39 13.50 5.88 -9.68
N GLU A 40 13.06 7.04 -9.22
CA GLU A 40 12.90 7.33 -7.78
C GLU A 40 11.76 6.53 -7.12
N ILE A 41 11.24 5.51 -7.82
CA ILE A 41 10.06 4.76 -7.42
C ILE A 41 10.49 3.46 -6.76
N GLY A 42 9.97 3.20 -5.56
CA GLY A 42 10.25 1.97 -4.83
C GLY A 42 9.76 0.73 -5.58
N LEU A 43 10.68 -0.17 -5.98
CA LEU A 43 10.35 -1.44 -6.66
C LEU A 43 9.67 -2.46 -5.74
N LEU A 44 9.66 -2.23 -4.43
CA LEU A 44 9.06 -3.10 -3.45
C LEU A 44 8.46 -2.27 -2.30
N PHE A 45 7.13 -2.10 -2.31
CA PHE A 45 6.43 -1.32 -1.30
C PHE A 45 5.55 -2.21 -0.41
N LEU A 46 6.16 -2.78 0.63
CA LEU A 46 5.51 -3.72 1.57
C LEU A 46 4.25 -3.17 2.27
N PRO A 47 4.17 -1.88 2.65
CA PRO A 47 2.97 -1.34 3.30
C PRO A 47 1.69 -1.51 2.50
N HIS A 48 1.76 -1.56 1.16
CA HIS A 48 0.58 -1.80 0.32
C HIS A 48 0.00 -3.20 0.54
N GLY A 49 0.84 -4.22 0.68
CA GLY A 49 0.41 -5.57 1.00
C GLY A 49 -0.37 -5.63 2.31
N VAL A 50 0.13 -4.95 3.35
CA VAL A 50 -0.57 -4.86 4.65
C VAL A 50 -1.93 -4.16 4.50
N ARG A 51 -2.04 -3.10 3.68
CA ARG A 51 -3.32 -2.42 3.41
C ARG A 51 -4.35 -3.36 2.79
N ILE A 52 -3.98 -4.07 1.73
CA ILE A 52 -4.87 -4.97 1.00
C ILE A 52 -5.34 -6.12 1.89
N LEU A 53 -4.43 -6.75 2.63
CA LEU A 53 -4.77 -7.78 3.60
C LEU A 53 -5.72 -7.25 4.69
N SER A 54 -5.45 -6.04 5.20
CA SER A 54 -6.32 -5.41 6.20
C SER A 54 -7.72 -5.13 5.65
N PHE A 55 -7.85 -4.68 4.39
CA PHE A 55 -9.15 -4.48 3.75
C PHE A 55 -9.89 -5.79 3.55
N TYR A 56 -9.18 -6.86 3.22
CA TYR A 56 -9.77 -8.17 3.06
C TYR A 56 -10.37 -8.69 4.39
N PHE A 57 -9.61 -8.62 5.49
CA PHE A 57 -10.06 -9.17 6.78
C PHE A 57 -10.98 -8.25 7.57
N LEU A 58 -10.81 -6.92 7.47
CA LEU A 58 -11.47 -5.94 8.35
C LEU A 58 -12.42 -4.99 7.60
N GLY A 59 -12.42 -5.04 6.27
CA GLY A 59 -13.21 -4.16 5.41
C GLY A 59 -12.87 -2.68 5.65
N TRP A 60 -13.87 -1.81 5.62
CA TRP A 60 -13.68 -0.36 5.78
C TRP A 60 -13.07 0.05 7.14
N LYS A 61 -13.23 -0.78 8.18
CA LYS A 61 -12.65 -0.53 9.51
C LYS A 61 -11.12 -0.50 9.48
N ALA A 62 -10.50 -1.16 8.49
CA ALA A 62 -9.07 -1.11 8.30
C ALA A 62 -8.54 0.30 8.07
N ILE A 63 -9.34 1.19 7.44
CA ILE A 63 -8.97 2.60 7.25
C ILE A 63 -8.67 3.25 8.61
N LEU A 64 -9.57 3.07 9.59
CA LEU A 64 -9.42 3.65 10.92
C LEU A 64 -8.21 3.10 11.67
N TYR A 65 -7.92 1.81 11.49
CA TYR A 65 -6.81 1.17 12.18
C TYR A 65 -5.44 1.50 11.55
N LEU A 66 -5.40 1.69 10.23
CA LEU A 66 -4.16 2.00 9.52
C LEU A 66 -3.84 3.51 9.48
N LEU A 67 -4.82 4.38 9.68
CA LEU A 67 -4.63 5.82 9.51
C LEU A 67 -3.53 6.40 10.41
N PRO A 68 -3.46 6.08 11.73
CA PRO A 68 -2.40 6.60 12.60
C PRO A 68 -1.00 6.14 12.15
N SER A 69 -0.83 4.87 11.79
CA SER A 69 0.45 4.34 11.31
C SER A 69 0.82 4.88 9.92
N SER A 70 -0.16 5.21 9.08
CA SER A 70 0.08 5.86 7.79
C SER A 70 0.55 7.31 7.95
N TYR A 71 0.05 8.03 8.95
CA TYR A 71 0.56 9.36 9.29
C TYR A 71 1.98 9.29 9.88
N LEU A 72 2.28 8.27 10.68
CA LEU A 72 3.64 8.03 11.15
C LEU A 72 4.60 7.80 9.97
N PHE A 73 4.20 6.97 9.00
CA PHE A 73 4.98 6.76 7.77
C PHE A 73 5.16 8.07 6.99
N TRP A 74 4.10 8.87 6.85
CA TRP A 74 4.16 10.17 6.18
C TRP A 74 5.15 11.13 6.86
N THR A 75 5.12 11.23 8.20
CA THR A 75 6.06 12.07 8.94
C THR A 75 7.51 11.60 8.76
N LEU A 76 7.77 10.29 8.81
CA LEU A 76 9.11 9.73 8.60
C LEU A 76 9.60 9.98 7.17
N SER A 77 8.73 9.81 6.17
CA SER A 77 9.07 10.07 4.77
C SER A 77 9.40 11.54 4.51
N ASN A 78 8.62 12.47 5.06
CA ASN A 78 8.90 13.91 4.92
C ASN A 78 10.21 14.32 5.62
N HIS A 79 10.55 13.72 6.76
CA HIS A 79 11.86 13.94 7.39
C HIS A 79 13.01 13.36 6.57
N ALA A 80 12.75 12.33 5.77
CA ALA A 80 13.72 11.75 4.83
C ALA A 80 13.84 12.52 3.50
N GLY A 81 13.15 13.66 3.36
CA GLY A 81 13.26 14.55 2.20
C GLY A 81 12.18 14.41 1.13
N SER A 82 11.13 13.60 1.36
CA SER A 82 9.99 13.55 0.45
C SER A 82 8.99 14.67 0.78
N GLU A 83 8.60 15.47 -0.23
CA GLU A 83 7.60 16.54 -0.06
C GLU A 83 6.16 16.02 -0.30
N LEU A 84 5.68 15.17 0.62
CA LEU A 84 4.33 14.62 0.52
C LEU A 84 3.30 15.56 1.14
N HIS A 85 2.20 15.80 0.42
CA HIS A 85 1.08 16.60 0.92
C HIS A 85 0.47 15.97 2.19
N VAL A 86 0.06 16.80 3.15
CA VAL A 86 -0.49 16.34 4.45
C VAL A 86 -1.71 15.43 4.33
N LEU A 87 -2.50 15.58 3.27
CA LEU A 87 -3.66 14.71 2.99
C LEU A 87 -3.30 13.38 2.32
N SER A 88 -2.04 13.17 1.93
CA SER A 88 -1.62 11.94 1.23
C SER A 88 -2.00 10.66 1.96
N PRO A 89 -1.87 10.51 3.29
CA PRO A 89 -2.28 9.29 3.99
C PRO A 89 -3.78 9.00 3.85
N VAL A 90 -4.62 10.03 3.97
CA VAL A 90 -6.09 9.88 3.87
C VAL A 90 -6.50 9.53 2.45
N VAL A 91 -6.01 10.31 1.47
CA VAL A 91 -6.31 10.09 0.04
C VAL A 91 -5.85 8.70 -0.39
N SER A 92 -4.65 8.29 -0.02
CA SER A 92 -4.09 6.97 -0.30
C SER A 92 -4.96 5.85 0.29
N MET A 93 -5.41 5.97 1.55
CA MET A 93 -6.28 4.96 2.18
C MET A 93 -7.63 4.83 1.48
N ILE A 94 -8.26 5.96 1.18
CA ILE A 94 -9.56 5.98 0.50
C ILE A 94 -9.43 5.41 -0.92
N ALA A 95 -8.44 5.85 -1.68
CA ALA A 95 -8.20 5.38 -3.04
C ALA A 95 -7.92 3.86 -3.09
N CYS A 96 -7.06 3.36 -2.19
CA CYS A 96 -6.80 1.93 -2.07
C CYS A 96 -8.07 1.15 -1.71
N TYR A 97 -8.89 1.66 -0.78
CA TYR A 97 -10.14 1.00 -0.41
C TYR A 97 -11.15 0.99 -1.56
N VAL A 98 -11.29 2.09 -2.30
CA VAL A 98 -12.15 2.17 -3.48
C VAL A 98 -11.70 1.16 -4.54
N GLY A 99 -10.40 1.10 -4.86
CA GLY A 99 -9.84 0.12 -5.78
C GLY A 99 -10.09 -1.32 -5.33
N TYR A 100 -9.89 -1.61 -4.04
CA TYR A 100 -10.24 -2.90 -3.45
C TYR A 100 -11.74 -3.22 -3.62
N LYS A 101 -12.64 -2.25 -3.38
CA LYS A 101 -14.08 -2.44 -3.58
C LYS A 101 -14.45 -2.70 -5.03
N ILE A 102 -13.84 -1.99 -5.97
CA ILE A 102 -14.03 -2.24 -7.41
C ILE A 102 -13.65 -3.69 -7.74
N ALA A 103 -12.51 -4.17 -7.22
CA ALA A 103 -12.10 -5.56 -7.42
C ALA A 103 -13.12 -6.58 -6.87
N THR A 104 -13.80 -6.26 -5.76
CA THR A 104 -14.84 -7.15 -5.18
C THR A 104 -16.13 -7.20 -6.00
N LEU A 105 -16.37 -6.24 -6.90
CA LEU A 105 -17.52 -6.22 -7.80
C LEU A 105 -17.31 -7.08 -9.05
N LEU A 106 -16.07 -7.44 -9.35
CA LEU A 106 -15.75 -8.30 -10.48
C LEU A 106 -16.03 -9.77 -10.14
N PRO A 107 -16.47 -10.60 -11.09
CA PRO A 107 -16.85 -12.00 -10.86
C PRO A 107 -15.62 -12.90 -10.68
N LEU A 108 -14.73 -12.49 -9.81
CA LEU A 108 -13.58 -13.31 -9.38
C LEU A 108 -13.95 -14.08 -8.12
N PRO A 109 -13.43 -15.28 -7.91
CA PRO A 109 -13.72 -16.06 -6.71
C PRO A 109 -13.14 -15.36 -5.48
N ALA A 110 -13.90 -14.39 -4.97
CA ALA A 110 -13.62 -13.65 -3.74
C ALA A 110 -14.28 -14.37 -2.56
N SER A 111 -13.85 -15.60 -2.30
CA SER A 111 -14.32 -16.31 -1.12
C SER A 111 -13.60 -15.74 0.12
N ARG A 112 -14.37 -15.54 1.22
CA ARG A 112 -13.79 -15.19 2.53
C ARG A 112 -13.04 -16.35 3.18
N GLU A 113 -13.11 -17.51 2.59
CA GLU A 113 -12.35 -18.68 3.00
C GLU A 113 -10.97 -18.64 2.36
N LEU A 114 -9.97 -19.13 3.08
CA LEU A 114 -8.60 -19.29 2.58
C LEU A 114 -8.57 -20.38 1.50
N THR A 115 -9.03 -20.01 0.31
CA THR A 115 -9.02 -20.91 -0.84
C THR A 115 -7.67 -20.83 -1.55
N PRO A 116 -7.26 -21.88 -2.30
CA PRO A 116 -6.03 -21.87 -3.08
C PRO A 116 -5.93 -20.70 -4.09
N ASN A 117 -7.06 -20.08 -4.44
CA ASN A 117 -7.12 -18.96 -5.39
C ASN A 117 -7.18 -17.57 -4.73
N LEU A 118 -7.20 -17.49 -3.40
CA LEU A 118 -7.29 -16.24 -2.67
C LEU A 118 -6.16 -15.26 -3.05
N TRP A 119 -4.94 -15.76 -3.20
CA TRP A 119 -3.79 -14.95 -3.57
C TRP A 119 -3.99 -14.25 -4.93
N LYS A 120 -4.63 -14.90 -5.91
CA LYS A 120 -4.92 -14.31 -7.23
C LYS A 120 -5.86 -13.12 -7.10
N PHE A 121 -6.92 -13.29 -6.30
CA PHE A 121 -7.85 -12.20 -6.00
C PHE A 121 -7.15 -11.03 -5.31
N LEU A 122 -6.31 -11.31 -4.30
CA LEU A 122 -5.63 -10.26 -3.55
C LEU A 122 -4.58 -9.52 -4.39
N VAL A 123 -3.83 -10.23 -5.24
CA VAL A 123 -2.90 -9.60 -6.20
C VAL A 123 -3.65 -8.71 -7.19
N PHE A 124 -4.77 -9.18 -7.72
CA PHE A 124 -5.60 -8.41 -8.63
C PHE A 124 -6.23 -7.18 -7.94
N ALA A 125 -6.78 -7.36 -6.74
CA ALA A 125 -7.32 -6.28 -5.92
C ALA A 125 -6.22 -5.26 -5.56
N GLY A 126 -5.01 -5.74 -5.26
CA GLY A 126 -3.84 -4.91 -5.02
C GLY A 126 -3.47 -4.06 -6.23
N ALA A 127 -3.46 -4.66 -7.43
CA ALA A 127 -3.15 -3.94 -8.65
C ALA A 127 -4.16 -2.80 -8.94
N ILE A 128 -5.47 -3.08 -8.82
CA ILE A 128 -6.51 -2.05 -8.98
C ILE A 128 -6.38 -0.96 -7.90
N SER A 129 -6.13 -1.37 -6.65
CA SER A 129 -5.95 -0.44 -5.54
C SER A 129 -4.71 0.44 -5.72
N SER A 130 -3.62 -0.12 -6.23
CA SER A 130 -2.39 0.63 -6.52
C SER A 130 -2.60 1.63 -7.64
N PHE A 131 -3.28 1.23 -8.71
CA PHE A 131 -3.62 2.15 -9.81
C PHE A 131 -4.47 3.32 -9.30
N ALA A 132 -5.53 3.04 -8.53
CA ALA A 132 -6.38 4.08 -7.93
C ALA A 132 -5.58 5.00 -6.99
N ASN A 133 -4.67 4.43 -6.19
CA ASN A 133 -3.79 5.17 -5.29
C ASN A 133 -2.83 6.07 -6.05
N GLY A 134 -2.15 5.54 -7.06
CA GLY A 134 -1.22 6.31 -7.90
C GLY A 134 -1.91 7.47 -8.60
N ALA A 135 -3.08 7.23 -9.20
CA ALA A 135 -3.87 8.28 -9.84
C ALA A 135 -4.31 9.38 -8.84
N ALA A 136 -4.80 8.98 -7.66
CA ALA A 136 -5.25 9.92 -6.63
C ALA A 136 -4.12 10.75 -6.04
N LEU A 137 -2.95 10.15 -5.78
CA LEU A 137 -1.79 10.86 -5.27
C LEU A 137 -1.18 11.80 -6.32
N SER A 138 -1.11 11.38 -7.58
CA SER A 138 -0.65 12.24 -8.67
C SER A 138 -1.55 13.47 -8.84
N ALA A 139 -2.87 13.28 -8.76
CA ALA A 139 -3.82 14.39 -8.79
C ALA A 139 -3.67 15.35 -7.60
N LEU A 140 -3.36 14.81 -6.40
CA LEU A 140 -3.17 15.62 -5.19
C LEU A 140 -1.90 16.47 -5.25
N GLN A 141 -0.84 15.96 -5.85
CA GLN A 141 0.46 16.63 -5.91
C GLN A 141 0.59 17.64 -7.05
N HIS A 142 -0.46 17.86 -7.85
CA HIS A 142 -0.47 18.76 -9.02
C HIS A 142 0.65 18.51 -10.05
N GLN A 143 1.40 17.45 -9.88
CA GLN A 143 2.33 16.95 -10.90
C GLN A 143 1.47 16.13 -11.85
N GLY A 144 1.33 16.59 -13.09
CA GLY A 144 0.55 15.85 -14.09
C GLY A 144 0.90 14.37 -13.98
N ALA A 145 -0.12 13.49 -13.97
CA ALA A 145 0.08 12.06 -13.75
C ALA A 145 1.01 11.52 -14.85
N GLU A 146 2.32 11.51 -14.59
CA GLU A 146 3.26 10.86 -15.45
C GLU A 146 2.96 9.37 -15.40
N LEU A 147 2.56 8.81 -16.52
CA LEU A 147 2.22 7.39 -16.65
C LEU A 147 3.33 6.48 -16.08
N ILE A 148 4.59 6.89 -16.22
CA ILE A 148 5.75 6.21 -15.66
C ILE A 148 5.67 6.14 -14.14
N SER A 149 5.29 7.21 -13.46
CA SER A 149 5.15 7.23 -12.00
C SER A 149 4.04 6.30 -11.53
N VAL A 150 2.88 6.32 -12.20
CA VAL A 150 1.75 5.43 -11.88
C VAL A 150 2.12 3.95 -12.10
N LEU A 151 2.81 3.63 -13.20
CA LEU A 151 3.29 2.27 -13.47
C LEU A 151 4.35 1.81 -12.46
N GLY A 152 5.23 2.70 -12.02
CA GLY A 152 6.21 2.38 -11.00
C GLY A 152 5.56 2.07 -9.65
N TYR A 153 4.58 2.88 -9.21
CA TYR A 153 3.79 2.56 -8.01
C TYR A 153 3.10 1.20 -8.14
N LEU A 154 2.49 0.91 -9.31
CA LEU A 154 1.84 -0.36 -9.56
C LEU A 154 2.80 -1.55 -9.39
N VAL A 155 3.99 -1.48 -9.97
CA VAL A 155 4.99 -2.55 -9.86
C VAL A 155 5.44 -2.72 -8.41
N GLY A 156 5.80 -1.63 -7.73
CA GLY A 156 6.27 -1.66 -6.35
C GLY A 156 5.23 -2.21 -5.38
N ASP A 157 3.99 -1.80 -5.52
CA ASP A 157 2.87 -2.21 -4.69
C ASP A 157 2.51 -3.70 -4.89
N VAL A 158 2.46 -4.16 -6.15
CA VAL A 158 2.17 -5.57 -6.47
C VAL A 158 3.29 -6.48 -5.99
N MET A 159 4.54 -6.10 -6.20
CA MET A 159 5.69 -6.86 -5.70
C MET A 159 5.71 -6.89 -4.17
N GLY A 160 5.43 -5.76 -3.52
CA GLY A 160 5.30 -5.68 -2.07
C GLY A 160 4.20 -6.60 -1.52
N LEU A 161 3.06 -6.66 -2.20
CA LEU A 161 1.97 -7.57 -1.83
C LEU A 161 2.39 -9.04 -1.98
N ILE A 162 3.03 -9.43 -3.09
CA ILE A 162 3.50 -10.80 -3.31
C ILE A 162 4.49 -11.21 -2.21
N VAL A 163 5.42 -10.34 -1.85
CA VAL A 163 6.38 -10.62 -0.76
C VAL A 163 5.68 -10.78 0.58
N CYS A 164 4.67 -9.95 0.88
CA CYS A 164 3.85 -10.11 2.09
C CYS A 164 3.12 -11.46 2.19
N PHE A 165 2.88 -12.13 1.05
CA PHE A 165 2.32 -13.49 1.03
C PHE A 165 3.36 -14.59 1.27
N LEU A 166 4.62 -14.31 0.96
CA LEU A 166 5.72 -15.28 1.11
C LEU A 166 6.33 -15.25 2.52
N MET A 167 6.06 -14.20 3.28
CA MET A 167 6.51 -14.04 4.67
C MET A 167 5.49 -14.60 5.66
#